data_af17760086d28ceb5b731e1b5e41231a
#
_entry.id   af17760086d28ceb5b731e1b5e41231a
#
_cell.length_a   1.000
_cell.length_b   1.000
_cell.length_c   1.000
_cell.angle_alpha   90.00
_cell.angle_beta   90.00
_cell.angle_gamma   90.00
#
_symmetry.space_group_name_H-M   'P 1'
#
loop_
_entity.id
_entity.type
_entity.pdbx_description
1 polymer ?
#
loop_
_entity_poly.entity_id
_entity_poly.type
_entity_poly.pdbx_seq_one_letter_code
_entity_poly.pdbx_strand_id
1 'polypeptide(L)'
;MTGDLTAEELTYRFNTRVRPYLDGLRAQVPGEPVSPPRFVSVGGQPGAGKGRVLEEAGAALPGSVTVNGDELRQFHPDYGCLMREDPLRMPEVTASASGPWVGMSNEYLRERYISAVVETTLRQPDVLLREFKAFRQAGYETELRVVAVPLEVSRLGTVTRYLEQIKDAGAGRWTPGEHHDIAAAAVPGTVAALVASGLVDRVVIQDRDGRVFHDARVSQDGPQQARISADAVERARSVESMNPQQAQQWLQHLEQALRDQARLGEDDSDLVRVTSQLATADATEVVARAHPEDREAQQMRLEQLSRENNALNFSLLKAQVKKLQAGFPGPGRGASGEALGRDTTHSTQGVSRRQGGAFSRDGGPELS
;
A
#
# COMPACT_ATOMS: atom_id res chain seq x y z
N MET A 1 11.16 0.02 -20.50
CA MET A 1 11.21 -0.39 -19.08
C MET A 1 12.06 -1.64 -19.02
N THR A 2 13.07 -1.64 -18.16
CA THR A 2 13.86 -2.83 -17.86
C THR A 2 12.94 -3.84 -17.16
N GLY A 3 13.08 -5.13 -17.45
CA GLY A 3 12.38 -6.18 -16.69
C GLY A 3 12.90 -6.25 -15.25
N ASP A 4 12.60 -7.36 -14.55
CA ASP A 4 13.18 -7.60 -13.22
C ASP A 4 14.70 -7.52 -13.27
N LEU A 5 15.30 -6.89 -12.23
CA LEU A 5 16.76 -6.78 -12.15
C LEU A 5 17.37 -8.15 -11.88
N THR A 6 18.47 -8.44 -12.56
CA THR A 6 19.28 -9.62 -12.28
C THR A 6 19.95 -9.55 -10.90
N ALA A 7 20.39 -10.67 -10.35
CA ALA A 7 21.12 -10.71 -9.08
C ALA A 7 22.38 -9.83 -9.10
N GLU A 8 23.07 -9.76 -10.25
CA GLU A 8 24.25 -8.91 -10.43
C GLU A 8 23.90 -7.42 -10.41
N GLU A 9 22.82 -7.02 -11.08
CA GLU A 9 22.33 -5.63 -11.08
C GLU A 9 21.84 -5.21 -9.70
N LEU A 10 21.11 -6.09 -8.98
CA LEU A 10 20.70 -5.85 -7.60
C LEU A 10 21.92 -5.61 -6.71
N THR A 11 22.94 -6.46 -6.79
CA THR A 11 24.17 -6.36 -6.00
C THR A 11 24.98 -5.10 -6.37
N TYR A 12 25.12 -4.81 -7.65
CA TYR A 12 25.81 -3.60 -8.12
C TYR A 12 25.14 -2.34 -7.57
N ARG A 13 23.81 -2.23 -7.71
CA ARG A 13 23.04 -1.06 -7.22
C ARG A 13 23.04 -0.97 -5.71
N PHE A 14 22.94 -2.10 -5.02
CA PHE A 14 23.10 -2.11 -3.58
C PHE A 14 24.43 -1.48 -3.16
N ASN A 15 25.55 -1.95 -3.69
CA ASN A 15 26.87 -1.48 -3.30
C ASN A 15 27.14 -0.02 -3.70
N THR A 16 26.60 0.43 -4.84
CA THR A 16 26.90 1.75 -5.41
C THR A 16 25.89 2.84 -5.01
N ARG A 17 24.70 2.47 -4.55
CA ARG A 17 23.61 3.42 -4.25
C ARG A 17 22.99 3.22 -2.88
N VAL A 18 22.51 1.98 -2.59
CA VAL A 18 21.79 1.72 -1.34
C VAL A 18 22.72 1.79 -0.15
N ARG A 19 23.85 1.13 -0.19
CA ARG A 19 24.85 1.15 0.90
C ARG A 19 25.32 2.56 1.27
N PRO A 20 25.78 3.42 0.33
CA PRO A 20 26.12 4.81 0.66
C PRO A 20 24.96 5.60 1.27
N TYR A 21 23.72 5.33 0.85
CA TYR A 21 22.53 5.92 1.45
C TYR A 21 22.36 5.50 2.92
N LEU A 22 22.50 4.20 3.23
CA LEU A 22 22.44 3.71 4.61
C LEU A 22 23.53 4.30 5.49
N ASP A 23 24.76 4.43 4.98
CA ASP A 23 25.87 5.08 5.68
C ASP A 23 25.57 6.56 5.96
N GLY A 24 24.92 7.24 5.00
CA GLY A 24 24.41 8.61 5.16
C GLY A 24 23.35 8.73 6.24
N LEU A 25 22.39 7.81 6.29
CA LEU A 25 21.36 7.77 7.36
C LEU A 25 21.99 7.58 8.74
N ARG A 26 22.96 6.67 8.87
CA ARG A 26 23.68 6.45 10.14
C ARG A 26 24.35 7.72 10.66
N ALA A 27 24.94 8.50 9.76
CA ALA A 27 25.61 9.74 10.12
C ALA A 27 24.66 10.83 10.67
N GLN A 28 23.35 10.71 10.38
CA GLN A 28 22.31 11.63 10.85
C GLN A 28 21.78 11.31 12.25
N VAL A 29 22.11 10.14 12.80
CA VAL A 29 21.68 9.73 14.16
C VAL A 29 22.92 9.65 15.07
N PRO A 30 23.43 10.79 15.55
CA PRO A 30 24.65 10.83 16.35
C PRO A 30 24.44 10.21 17.74
N GLY A 31 25.52 9.78 18.35
CA GLY A 31 25.56 9.24 19.70
C GLY A 31 26.29 7.90 19.76
N GLU A 32 26.59 7.47 20.98
CA GLU A 32 27.24 6.18 21.20
C GLU A 32 26.27 5.03 20.92
N PRO A 33 26.64 4.07 20.05
CA PRO A 33 25.81 2.91 19.78
C PRO A 33 25.53 2.09 21.04
N VAL A 34 24.32 1.61 21.17
CA VAL A 34 23.95 0.71 22.28
C VAL A 34 24.65 -0.64 22.15
N SER A 35 25.00 -1.25 23.29
CA SER A 35 25.58 -2.59 23.34
C SER A 35 24.80 -3.48 24.33
N PRO A 36 24.28 -4.63 23.91
CA PRO A 36 24.30 -5.16 22.53
C PRO A 36 23.49 -4.32 21.54
N PRO A 37 23.80 -4.41 20.23
CA PRO A 37 23.00 -3.70 19.21
C PRO A 37 21.57 -4.24 19.18
N ARG A 38 20.65 -3.42 18.66
CA ARG A 38 19.21 -3.77 18.61
C ARG A 38 18.72 -3.91 17.18
N PHE A 39 17.86 -4.90 17.00
CA PHE A 39 17.02 -5.03 15.82
C PHE A 39 15.57 -4.73 16.21
N VAL A 40 15.03 -3.63 15.73
CA VAL A 40 13.64 -3.22 15.96
C VAL A 40 12.86 -3.36 14.67
N SER A 41 11.93 -4.28 14.62
CA SER A 41 10.99 -4.40 13.50
C SER A 41 9.72 -3.62 13.81
N VAL A 42 9.43 -2.57 13.02
CA VAL A 42 8.20 -1.77 13.14
C VAL A 42 7.21 -2.24 12.09
N GLY A 43 6.14 -2.89 12.52
CA GLY A 43 5.19 -3.55 11.64
C GLY A 43 3.75 -3.06 11.78
N GLY A 44 2.94 -3.36 10.77
CA GLY A 44 1.50 -3.06 10.72
C GLY A 44 1.01 -2.95 9.29
N GLN A 45 -0.31 -3.04 9.10
CA GLN A 45 -0.91 -2.97 7.77
C GLN A 45 -0.61 -1.63 7.07
N PRO A 46 -0.70 -1.56 5.74
CA PRO A 46 -0.60 -0.30 5.00
C PRO A 46 -1.60 0.74 5.53
N GLY A 47 -1.23 2.00 5.58
CA GLY A 47 -2.09 3.08 6.11
C GLY A 47 -2.21 3.14 7.64
N ALA A 48 -1.60 2.23 8.40
CA ALA A 48 -1.65 2.23 9.87
C ALA A 48 -0.96 3.41 10.54
N GLY A 49 -0.12 4.18 9.82
CA GLY A 49 0.61 5.33 10.40
C GLY A 49 1.94 4.96 11.06
N LYS A 50 2.65 3.97 10.51
CA LYS A 50 3.95 3.48 11.02
C LYS A 50 5.07 4.53 11.05
N GLY A 51 5.02 5.56 10.17
CA GLY A 51 6.09 6.54 9.99
C GLY A 51 6.56 7.17 11.30
N ARG A 52 5.63 7.69 12.11
CA ARG A 52 5.96 8.28 13.40
C ARG A 52 6.65 7.29 14.35
N VAL A 53 6.13 6.08 14.45
CA VAL A 53 6.72 5.05 15.34
C VAL A 53 8.10 4.61 14.84
N LEU A 54 8.30 4.60 13.52
CA LEU A 54 9.60 4.33 12.90
C LEU A 54 10.62 5.42 13.24
N GLU A 55 10.23 6.69 13.12
CA GLU A 55 11.07 7.86 13.50
C GLU A 55 11.40 7.85 14.99
N GLU A 56 10.41 7.64 15.86
CA GLU A 56 10.60 7.55 17.31
C GLU A 56 11.54 6.40 17.69
N ALA A 57 11.40 5.24 17.05
CA ALA A 57 12.26 4.09 17.29
C ALA A 57 13.71 4.34 16.84
N GLY A 58 13.89 5.00 15.69
CA GLY A 58 15.21 5.40 15.20
C GLY A 58 15.87 6.44 16.10
N ALA A 59 15.15 7.48 16.49
CA ALA A 59 15.64 8.53 17.38
C ALA A 59 16.02 8.01 18.79
N ALA A 60 15.35 6.94 19.25
CA ALA A 60 15.65 6.31 20.54
C ALA A 60 16.89 5.39 20.50
N LEU A 61 17.50 5.16 19.32
CA LEU A 61 18.64 4.26 19.15
C LEU A 61 19.80 5.00 18.46
N PRO A 62 20.68 5.66 19.23
CA PRO A 62 21.85 6.34 18.69
C PRO A 62 22.71 5.44 17.79
N GLY A 63 23.13 5.96 16.65
CA GLY A 63 23.94 5.22 15.67
C GLY A 63 23.20 4.12 14.93
N SER A 64 21.87 4.02 15.05
CA SER A 64 21.05 3.08 14.28
C SER A 64 20.82 3.55 12.85
N VAL A 65 20.36 2.62 12.01
CA VAL A 65 19.90 2.90 10.64
C VAL A 65 18.46 2.46 10.51
N THR A 66 17.61 3.38 10.02
CA THR A 66 16.24 3.06 9.66
C THR A 66 16.18 2.57 8.22
N VAL A 67 15.61 1.38 8.00
CA VAL A 67 15.43 0.76 6.69
C VAL A 67 13.94 0.75 6.35
N ASN A 68 13.57 1.52 5.31
CA ASN A 68 12.25 1.58 4.76
C ASN A 68 12.28 1.09 3.30
N GLY A 69 11.65 -0.05 3.02
CA GLY A 69 11.64 -0.64 1.67
C GLY A 69 11.04 0.27 0.61
N ASP A 70 10.13 1.17 0.98
CA ASP A 70 9.53 2.13 0.06
C ASP A 70 10.54 3.21 -0.38
N GLU A 71 11.42 3.64 0.52
CA GLU A 71 12.48 4.60 0.20
C GLU A 71 13.55 3.97 -0.69
N LEU A 72 13.79 2.66 -0.56
CA LEU A 72 14.76 1.96 -1.41
C LEU A 72 14.31 1.87 -2.88
N ARG A 73 13.02 2.03 -3.18
CA ARG A 73 12.49 2.04 -4.55
C ARG A 73 13.11 3.11 -5.43
N GLN A 74 13.53 4.25 -4.87
CA GLN A 74 14.19 5.33 -5.61
C GLN A 74 15.47 4.89 -6.33
N PHE A 75 16.09 3.79 -5.89
CA PHE A 75 17.31 3.26 -6.50
C PHE A 75 17.04 2.33 -7.70
N HIS A 76 15.75 2.01 -7.98
CA HIS A 76 15.38 1.28 -9.18
C HIS A 76 15.62 2.15 -10.44
N PRO A 77 16.20 1.59 -11.53
CA PRO A 77 16.51 2.39 -12.73
C PRO A 77 15.29 3.07 -13.33
N ASP A 78 14.15 2.41 -13.31
CA ASP A 78 12.91 2.92 -13.91
C ASP A 78 12.08 3.79 -12.94
N TYR A 79 12.50 3.97 -11.67
CA TYR A 79 11.71 4.69 -10.67
C TYR A 79 11.28 6.08 -11.15
N GLY A 80 12.22 6.88 -11.65
CA GLY A 80 11.92 8.24 -12.10
C GLY A 80 11.02 8.31 -13.34
N CYS A 81 11.12 7.34 -14.26
CA CYS A 81 10.22 7.19 -15.39
C CYS A 81 8.82 6.78 -14.94
N LEU A 82 8.74 5.74 -14.13
CA LEU A 82 7.47 5.23 -13.58
C LEU A 82 6.70 6.30 -12.80
N MET A 83 7.40 7.08 -11.96
CA MET A 83 6.76 8.16 -11.21
C MET A 83 6.16 9.25 -12.10
N ARG A 84 6.70 9.49 -13.30
CA ARG A 84 6.17 10.49 -14.24
C ARG A 84 5.10 9.93 -15.17
N GLU A 85 5.25 8.68 -15.63
CA GLU A 85 4.47 8.13 -16.74
C GLU A 85 3.41 7.14 -16.28
N ASP A 86 3.69 6.37 -15.21
CA ASP A 86 2.79 5.32 -14.69
C ASP A 86 3.00 5.10 -13.18
N PRO A 87 2.68 6.11 -12.35
CA PRO A 87 2.94 6.05 -10.91
C PRO A 87 2.15 4.94 -10.21
N LEU A 88 1.02 4.48 -10.76
CA LEU A 88 0.23 3.40 -10.18
C LEU A 88 0.95 2.04 -10.30
N ARG A 89 1.72 1.82 -11.37
CA ARG A 89 2.53 0.59 -11.56
C ARG A 89 3.89 0.64 -10.88
N MET A 90 4.36 1.81 -10.46
CA MET A 90 5.68 1.95 -9.83
C MET A 90 5.87 0.99 -8.65
N PRO A 91 4.92 0.82 -7.70
CA PRO A 91 5.09 -0.09 -6.58
C PRO A 91 5.25 -1.56 -6.99
N GLU A 92 4.52 -2.01 -8.00
CA GLU A 92 4.59 -3.37 -8.53
C GLU A 92 5.94 -3.64 -9.20
N VAL A 93 6.32 -2.79 -10.15
CA VAL A 93 7.57 -2.94 -10.93
C VAL A 93 8.81 -2.88 -10.03
N THR A 94 8.82 -1.99 -9.04
CA THR A 94 9.99 -1.83 -8.17
C THR A 94 10.03 -2.80 -6.99
N ALA A 95 8.99 -3.59 -6.76
CA ALA A 95 8.90 -4.54 -5.64
C ALA A 95 9.96 -5.64 -5.72
N SER A 96 10.26 -6.13 -6.93
CA SER A 96 11.25 -7.15 -7.20
C SER A 96 12.68 -6.73 -6.80
N ALA A 97 12.94 -5.43 -6.70
CA ALA A 97 14.22 -4.90 -6.26
C ALA A 97 14.20 -4.44 -4.79
N SER A 98 13.16 -3.73 -4.35
CA SER A 98 13.11 -3.16 -3.00
C SER A 98 13.12 -4.23 -1.90
N GLY A 99 12.42 -5.36 -2.09
CA GLY A 99 12.43 -6.46 -1.13
C GLY A 99 13.83 -7.07 -0.92
N PRO A 100 14.52 -7.53 -1.97
CA PRO A 100 15.92 -7.97 -1.88
C PRO A 100 16.84 -6.92 -1.24
N TRP A 101 16.72 -5.63 -1.56
CA TRP A 101 17.55 -4.60 -0.94
C TRP A 101 17.29 -4.40 0.55
N VAL A 102 16.07 -4.61 1.04
CA VAL A 102 15.81 -4.65 2.49
C VAL A 102 16.60 -5.80 3.13
N GLY A 103 16.56 -7.01 2.56
CA GLY A 103 17.36 -8.15 3.04
C GLY A 103 18.86 -7.88 3.04
N MET A 104 19.39 -7.34 1.93
CA MET A 104 20.80 -6.95 1.82
C MET A 104 21.19 -5.83 2.81
N SER A 105 20.27 -4.89 3.08
CA SER A 105 20.46 -3.85 4.10
C SER A 105 20.57 -4.46 5.50
N ASN A 106 19.68 -5.38 5.84
CA ASN A 106 19.69 -6.09 7.11
C ASN A 106 20.99 -6.88 7.31
N GLU A 107 21.45 -7.58 6.27
CA GLU A 107 22.73 -8.29 6.29
C GLU A 107 23.90 -7.34 6.48
N TYR A 108 23.96 -6.25 5.70
CA TYR A 108 24.99 -5.22 5.79
C TYR A 108 25.11 -4.61 7.18
N LEU A 109 23.97 -4.29 7.83
CA LEU A 109 23.93 -3.70 9.16
C LEU A 109 24.32 -4.73 10.23
N ARG A 110 23.83 -5.96 10.11
CA ARG A 110 24.12 -7.07 11.03
C ARG A 110 25.61 -7.42 11.05
N GLU A 111 26.26 -7.53 9.89
CA GLU A 111 27.71 -7.80 9.81
C GLU A 111 28.58 -6.72 10.47
N ARG A 112 28.04 -5.51 10.61
CA ARG A 112 28.75 -4.36 11.20
C ARG A 112 28.34 -4.04 12.63
N TYR A 113 27.49 -4.86 13.22
CA TYR A 113 26.94 -4.63 14.57
C TYR A 113 26.28 -3.26 14.71
N ILE A 114 25.56 -2.80 13.65
CA ILE A 114 24.82 -1.55 13.63
C ILE A 114 23.38 -1.85 13.99
N SER A 115 22.82 -1.15 14.98
CA SER A 115 21.40 -1.24 15.32
C SER A 115 20.53 -0.88 14.11
N ALA A 116 19.48 -1.67 13.89
CA ALA A 116 18.59 -1.52 12.74
C ALA A 116 17.14 -1.32 13.18
N VAL A 117 16.47 -0.35 12.59
CA VAL A 117 15.02 -0.14 12.71
C VAL A 117 14.40 -0.40 11.33
N VAL A 118 13.59 -1.42 11.19
CA VAL A 118 13.14 -1.91 9.87
C VAL A 118 11.63 -1.86 9.76
N GLU A 119 11.12 -1.17 8.73
CA GLU A 119 9.69 -1.16 8.44
C GLU A 119 9.22 -2.47 7.77
N THR A 120 8.06 -2.97 8.21
CA THR A 120 7.43 -4.16 7.61
C THR A 120 5.90 -4.04 7.59
N THR A 121 5.27 -4.79 6.68
CA THR A 121 3.80 -4.94 6.65
C THR A 121 3.31 -6.13 7.47
N LEU A 122 4.19 -6.92 8.08
CA LEU A 122 3.87 -8.17 8.81
C LEU A 122 3.10 -9.19 7.96
N ARG A 123 3.22 -9.14 6.64
CA ARG A 123 2.48 -10.02 5.73
C ARG A 123 3.10 -11.40 5.58
N GLN A 124 4.41 -11.51 5.74
CA GLN A 124 5.21 -12.70 5.44
C GLN A 124 5.92 -13.22 6.70
N PRO A 125 5.29 -14.05 7.53
CA PRO A 125 5.87 -14.52 8.80
C PRO A 125 7.21 -15.24 8.61
N ASP A 126 7.35 -16.07 7.57
CA ASP A 126 8.58 -16.85 7.35
C ASP A 126 9.80 -15.96 7.04
N VAL A 127 9.58 -14.85 6.33
CA VAL A 127 10.66 -13.87 6.07
C VAL A 127 11.11 -13.25 7.38
N LEU A 128 10.16 -12.80 8.19
CA LEU A 128 10.44 -12.15 9.47
C LEU A 128 11.09 -13.12 10.48
N LEU A 129 10.62 -14.36 10.55
CA LEU A 129 11.23 -15.38 11.40
C LEU A 129 12.72 -15.62 11.04
N ARG A 130 13.05 -15.66 9.74
CA ARG A 130 14.45 -15.76 9.28
C ARG A 130 15.27 -14.54 9.69
N GLU A 131 14.74 -13.33 9.52
CA GLU A 131 15.41 -12.09 9.89
C GLU A 131 15.66 -12.01 11.41
N PHE A 132 14.63 -12.21 12.22
CA PHE A 132 14.78 -12.22 13.68
C PHE A 132 15.79 -13.27 14.14
N LYS A 133 15.75 -14.47 13.55
CA LYS A 133 16.72 -15.53 13.84
C LYS A 133 18.16 -15.11 13.51
N ALA A 134 18.37 -14.49 12.36
CA ALA A 134 19.69 -14.06 11.92
C ALA A 134 20.26 -12.95 12.85
N PHE A 135 19.43 -11.98 13.26
CA PHE A 135 19.85 -10.94 14.20
C PHE A 135 20.13 -11.51 15.60
N ARG A 136 19.28 -12.42 16.10
CA ARG A 136 19.52 -13.12 17.40
C ARG A 136 20.83 -13.92 17.38
N GLN A 137 21.10 -14.67 16.32
CA GLN A 137 22.35 -15.43 16.17
C GLN A 137 23.57 -14.53 16.11
N ALA A 138 23.44 -13.29 15.64
CA ALA A 138 24.48 -12.28 15.65
C ALA A 138 24.62 -11.54 17.00
N GLY A 139 23.83 -11.89 18.02
CA GLY A 139 23.93 -11.30 19.35
C GLY A 139 23.16 -9.99 19.56
N TYR A 140 22.18 -9.71 18.72
CA TYR A 140 21.31 -8.54 18.88
C TYR A 140 20.19 -8.79 19.91
N GLU A 141 19.82 -7.74 20.65
CA GLU A 141 18.49 -7.66 21.25
C GLU A 141 17.45 -7.39 20.16
N THR A 142 16.30 -8.09 20.26
CA THR A 142 15.26 -8.02 19.22
C THR A 142 13.96 -7.47 19.78
N GLU A 143 13.35 -6.51 19.07
CA GLU A 143 12.09 -5.91 19.45
C GLU A 143 11.12 -5.92 18.26
N LEU A 144 9.87 -6.31 18.53
CA LEU A 144 8.76 -6.20 17.60
C LEU A 144 7.83 -5.08 18.07
N ARG A 145 7.72 -4.01 17.28
CA ARG A 145 6.73 -2.94 17.46
C ARG A 145 5.63 -3.07 16.44
N VAL A 146 4.39 -3.17 16.88
CA VAL A 146 3.22 -3.31 16.02
C VAL A 146 2.37 -2.05 16.12
N VAL A 147 2.17 -1.40 14.98
CA VAL A 147 1.20 -0.31 14.86
C VAL A 147 -0.12 -0.90 14.40
N ALA A 148 -1.05 -1.01 15.35
CA ALA A 148 -2.36 -1.61 15.14
C ALA A 148 -3.44 -0.53 15.28
N VAL A 149 -4.26 -0.38 14.25
CA VAL A 149 -5.39 0.55 14.19
C VAL A 149 -6.57 -0.13 13.52
N PRO A 150 -7.82 0.33 13.74
CA PRO A 150 -8.99 -0.18 13.02
C PRO A 150 -8.79 -0.23 11.51
N LEU A 151 -9.40 -1.19 10.84
CA LEU A 151 -9.27 -1.37 9.39
C LEU A 151 -9.74 -0.12 8.64
N GLU A 152 -10.82 0.48 9.10
CA GLU A 152 -11.41 1.71 8.61
C GLU A 152 -10.39 2.86 8.64
N VAL A 153 -9.64 2.97 9.73
CA VAL A 153 -8.59 3.98 9.91
C VAL A 153 -7.43 3.76 8.93
N SER A 154 -7.00 2.52 8.77
CA SER A 154 -5.88 2.22 7.86
C SER A 154 -6.26 2.27 6.38
N ARG A 155 -7.48 1.85 6.00
CA ARG A 155 -7.98 2.03 4.63
C ARG A 155 -8.07 3.51 4.27
N LEU A 156 -8.68 4.33 5.12
CA LEU A 156 -8.71 5.78 4.91
C LEU A 156 -7.28 6.35 4.84
N GLY A 157 -6.36 5.86 5.66
CA GLY A 157 -4.96 6.26 5.63
C GLY A 157 -4.24 5.93 4.30
N THR A 158 -4.64 4.89 3.57
CA THR A 158 -4.10 4.62 2.22
C THR A 158 -4.66 5.61 1.19
N VAL A 159 -5.94 5.93 1.27
CA VAL A 159 -6.61 6.89 0.38
C VAL A 159 -6.05 8.31 0.59
N THR A 160 -6.02 8.80 1.82
CA THR A 160 -5.54 10.15 2.13
C THR A 160 -4.09 10.33 1.69
N ARG A 161 -3.20 9.39 2.01
CA ARG A 161 -1.80 9.44 1.58
C ARG A 161 -1.67 9.53 0.05
N TYR A 162 -2.45 8.73 -0.69
CA TYR A 162 -2.43 8.76 -2.16
C TYR A 162 -2.85 10.11 -2.70
N LEU A 163 -3.99 10.64 -2.23
CA LEU A 163 -4.52 11.93 -2.67
C LEU A 163 -3.61 13.11 -2.29
N GLU A 164 -2.98 13.07 -1.11
CA GLU A 164 -1.99 14.06 -0.68
C GLU A 164 -0.76 14.06 -1.61
N GLN A 165 -0.22 12.88 -1.93
CA GLN A 165 0.91 12.78 -2.85
C GLN A 165 0.59 13.32 -4.24
N ILE A 166 -0.62 13.08 -4.77
CA ILE A 166 -1.06 13.68 -6.03
C ILE A 166 -1.15 15.20 -5.94
N LYS A 167 -1.68 15.73 -4.85
CA LYS A 167 -1.77 17.18 -4.64
C LYS A 167 -0.40 17.85 -4.58
N ASP A 168 0.56 17.21 -3.92
CA ASP A 168 1.87 17.78 -3.64
C ASP A 168 2.86 17.59 -4.81
N ALA A 169 2.84 16.42 -5.44
CA ALA A 169 3.83 16.03 -6.44
C ALA A 169 3.24 15.70 -7.82
N GLY A 170 1.93 15.80 -8.00
CA GLY A 170 1.26 15.42 -9.25
C GLY A 170 1.20 13.91 -9.50
N ALA A 171 1.76 13.10 -8.61
CA ALA A 171 1.74 11.63 -8.69
C ALA A 171 1.72 11.03 -7.29
N GLY A 172 0.98 9.94 -7.09
CA GLY A 172 0.84 9.28 -5.82
C GLY A 172 0.99 7.77 -5.93
N ARG A 173 1.43 7.14 -4.84
CA ARG A 173 1.50 5.69 -4.73
C ARG A 173 0.21 5.14 -4.13
N TRP A 174 -0.58 4.49 -4.97
CA TRP A 174 -1.76 3.77 -4.53
C TRP A 174 -1.37 2.42 -3.89
N THR A 175 -2.09 2.04 -2.84
CA THR A 175 -2.04 0.70 -2.25
C THR A 175 -3.35 0.02 -2.55
N PRO A 176 -3.39 -0.99 -3.45
CA PRO A 176 -4.62 -1.69 -3.77
C PRO A 176 -5.34 -2.22 -2.52
N GLY A 177 -6.67 -2.11 -2.50
CA GLY A 177 -7.48 -2.51 -1.35
C GLY A 177 -7.29 -3.97 -0.97
N GLU A 178 -7.15 -4.87 -1.95
CA GLU A 178 -6.86 -6.28 -1.71
C GLU A 178 -5.50 -6.48 -1.01
N HIS A 179 -4.46 -5.75 -1.42
CA HIS A 179 -3.14 -5.82 -0.79
C HIS A 179 -3.16 -5.31 0.65
N HIS A 180 -3.97 -4.27 0.93
CA HIS A 180 -4.22 -3.79 2.29
C HIS A 180 -4.87 -4.88 3.13
N ASP A 181 -5.94 -5.50 2.63
CA ASP A 181 -6.74 -6.47 3.39
C ASP A 181 -5.98 -7.77 3.65
N ILE A 182 -5.21 -8.28 2.66
CA ILE A 182 -4.31 -9.42 2.83
C ILE A 182 -3.26 -9.13 3.91
N ALA A 183 -2.60 -7.96 3.85
CA ALA A 183 -1.61 -7.59 4.84
C ALA A 183 -2.24 -7.46 6.23
N ALA A 184 -3.39 -6.81 6.32
CA ALA A 184 -4.12 -6.64 7.58
C ALA A 184 -4.53 -7.99 8.20
N ALA A 185 -5.04 -8.93 7.41
CA ALA A 185 -5.43 -10.26 7.87
C ALA A 185 -4.24 -11.07 8.43
N ALA A 186 -3.04 -10.88 7.88
CA ALA A 186 -1.85 -11.61 8.31
C ALA A 186 -1.26 -11.12 9.64
N VAL A 187 -1.50 -9.86 10.05
CA VAL A 187 -0.83 -9.23 11.20
C VAL A 187 -0.96 -10.03 12.50
N PRO A 188 -2.15 -10.44 12.99
CA PRO A 188 -2.28 -11.14 14.26
C PRO A 188 -1.53 -12.48 14.28
N GLY A 189 -1.68 -13.26 13.21
CA GLY A 189 -1.00 -14.55 13.05
C GLY A 189 0.53 -14.41 12.98
N THR A 190 1.03 -13.40 12.28
CA THR A 190 2.46 -13.11 12.19
C THR A 190 3.03 -12.69 13.55
N VAL A 191 2.32 -11.84 14.30
CA VAL A 191 2.71 -11.44 15.66
C VAL A 191 2.76 -12.66 16.58
N ALA A 192 1.73 -13.51 16.55
CA ALA A 192 1.70 -14.74 17.34
C ALA A 192 2.87 -15.66 17.00
N ALA A 193 3.16 -15.89 15.71
CA ALA A 193 4.25 -16.74 15.27
C ALA A 193 5.63 -16.22 15.71
N LEU A 194 5.87 -14.91 15.58
CA LEU A 194 7.12 -14.29 16.00
C LEU A 194 7.33 -14.38 17.52
N VAL A 195 6.29 -14.06 18.31
CA VAL A 195 6.38 -14.14 19.78
C VAL A 195 6.55 -15.58 20.26
N ALA A 196 5.81 -16.53 19.66
CA ALA A 196 5.92 -17.96 20.00
C ALA A 196 7.28 -18.56 19.65
N SER A 197 8.01 -18.00 18.68
CA SER A 197 9.31 -18.51 18.24
C SER A 197 10.43 -18.33 19.26
N GLY A 198 10.26 -17.49 20.30
CA GLY A 198 11.30 -17.12 21.24
C GLY A 198 12.44 -16.27 20.64
N LEU A 199 12.23 -15.76 19.41
CA LEU A 199 13.20 -14.90 18.71
C LEU A 199 13.03 -13.41 19.03
N VAL A 200 11.94 -13.03 19.70
CA VAL A 200 11.60 -11.66 20.10
C VAL A 200 11.86 -11.48 21.59
N ASP A 201 12.67 -10.48 21.98
CA ASP A 201 12.92 -10.18 23.40
C ASP A 201 11.87 -9.25 23.99
N ARG A 202 11.29 -8.37 23.17
CA ARG A 202 10.23 -7.44 23.57
C ARG A 202 9.21 -7.29 22.46
N VAL A 203 7.94 -7.26 22.82
CA VAL A 203 6.83 -6.94 21.93
C VAL A 203 6.07 -5.72 22.45
N VAL A 204 5.82 -4.74 21.57
CA VAL A 204 5.03 -3.54 21.85
C VAL A 204 3.93 -3.44 20.82
N ILE A 205 2.68 -3.34 21.27
CA ILE A 205 1.51 -3.15 20.40
C ILE A 205 0.89 -1.82 20.78
N GLN A 206 0.84 -0.90 19.84
CA GLN A 206 0.36 0.45 20.02
C GLN A 206 -0.42 0.95 18.81
N ASP A 207 -1.24 1.99 18.98
CA ASP A 207 -1.84 2.70 17.86
C ASP A 207 -0.89 3.75 17.28
N ARG A 208 -1.37 4.46 16.24
CA ARG A 208 -0.61 5.55 15.60
C ARG A 208 -0.39 6.76 16.51
N ASP A 209 -1.20 6.91 17.55
CA ASP A 209 -1.15 8.05 18.48
C ASP A 209 -0.28 7.76 19.71
N GLY A 210 0.27 6.52 19.79
CA GLY A 210 1.18 6.07 20.85
C GLY A 210 0.47 5.45 22.05
N ARG A 211 -0.86 5.20 21.98
CA ARG A 211 -1.56 4.44 23.01
C ARG A 211 -1.11 2.99 22.98
N VAL A 212 -0.57 2.51 24.08
CA VAL A 212 -0.06 1.15 24.22
C VAL A 212 -1.19 0.20 24.64
N PHE A 213 -1.39 -0.88 23.89
CA PHE A 213 -2.33 -1.98 24.18
C PHE A 213 -1.63 -3.17 24.82
N HIS A 214 -0.33 -3.34 24.56
CA HIS A 214 0.51 -4.37 25.15
C HIS A 214 1.98 -3.96 25.05
N ASP A 215 2.74 -4.16 26.13
CA ASP A 215 4.19 -3.98 26.18
C ASP A 215 4.74 -5.03 27.14
N ALA A 216 5.50 -5.98 26.62
CA ALA A 216 6.05 -7.05 27.41
C ALA A 216 7.43 -7.49 26.91
N ARG A 217 8.31 -7.83 27.87
CA ARG A 217 9.47 -8.70 27.57
C ARG A 217 8.96 -10.12 27.41
N VAL A 218 9.37 -10.76 26.32
CA VAL A 218 8.98 -12.14 26.03
C VAL A 218 9.82 -13.08 26.87
N SER A 219 9.17 -13.78 27.81
CA SER A 219 9.76 -14.80 28.66
C SER A 219 9.60 -16.21 28.06
N GLN A 220 10.02 -17.26 28.79
CA GLN A 220 9.94 -18.65 28.32
C GLN A 220 8.51 -19.18 28.07
N ASP A 221 7.46 -18.46 28.49
CA ASP A 221 6.05 -18.80 28.21
C ASP A 221 5.59 -18.27 26.84
N GLY A 222 6.38 -18.51 25.80
CA GLY A 222 6.15 -18.03 24.44
C GLY A 222 4.71 -18.24 23.89
N PRO A 223 4.10 -19.43 24.02
CA PRO A 223 2.76 -19.66 23.49
C PRO A 223 1.66 -18.81 24.15
N GLN A 224 1.71 -18.60 25.48
CA GLN A 224 0.75 -17.75 26.18
C GLN A 224 0.95 -16.29 25.82
N GLN A 225 2.19 -15.82 25.78
CA GLN A 225 2.51 -14.46 25.38
C GLN A 225 2.14 -14.17 23.91
N ALA A 226 2.32 -15.16 23.03
CA ALA A 226 1.88 -15.07 21.64
C ALA A 226 0.39 -14.81 21.52
N ARG A 227 -0.44 -15.54 22.28
CA ARG A 227 -1.88 -15.34 22.30
C ARG A 227 -2.26 -13.99 22.87
N ILE A 228 -1.68 -13.57 23.99
CA ILE A 228 -1.94 -12.24 24.60
C ILE A 228 -1.57 -11.12 23.61
N SER A 229 -0.47 -11.26 22.88
CA SER A 229 -0.03 -10.29 21.88
C SER A 229 -1.00 -10.23 20.69
N ALA A 230 -1.42 -11.38 20.16
CA ALA A 230 -2.41 -11.42 19.09
C ALA A 230 -3.76 -10.82 19.52
N ASP A 231 -4.26 -11.15 20.71
CA ASP A 231 -5.47 -10.58 21.28
C ASP A 231 -5.35 -9.04 21.47
N ALA A 232 -4.16 -8.56 21.83
CA ALA A 232 -3.91 -7.12 21.91
C ALA A 232 -3.95 -6.41 20.55
N VAL A 233 -3.44 -7.07 19.50
CA VAL A 233 -3.56 -6.59 18.12
C VAL A 233 -5.04 -6.50 17.73
N GLU A 234 -5.83 -7.53 17.98
CA GLU A 234 -7.27 -7.53 17.66
C GLU A 234 -8.03 -6.44 18.42
N ARG A 235 -7.74 -6.26 19.73
CA ARG A 235 -8.35 -5.15 20.50
C ARG A 235 -7.99 -3.78 19.94
N ALA A 236 -6.74 -3.57 19.53
CA ALA A 236 -6.31 -2.31 18.95
C ALA A 236 -6.92 -2.03 17.58
N ARG A 237 -7.26 -3.09 16.84
CA ARG A 237 -7.86 -3.03 15.49
C ARG A 237 -9.38 -2.95 15.49
N SER A 238 -10.00 -3.10 16.63
CA SER A 238 -11.44 -2.94 16.76
C SER A 238 -11.84 -1.48 16.74
N VAL A 239 -12.96 -1.14 16.09
CA VAL A 239 -13.55 0.21 16.08
C VAL A 239 -13.88 0.68 17.50
N GLU A 240 -14.18 -0.25 18.42
CA GLU A 240 -14.38 0.05 19.83
C GLU A 240 -13.15 0.64 20.53
N SER A 241 -11.95 0.46 19.95
CA SER A 241 -10.73 1.09 20.46
C SER A 241 -10.72 2.60 20.26
N MET A 242 -11.48 3.11 19.30
CA MET A 242 -11.60 4.54 19.02
C MET A 242 -12.47 5.22 20.10
N ASN A 243 -12.04 6.38 20.55
CA ASN A 243 -12.92 7.26 21.30
C ASN A 243 -13.82 8.08 20.34
N PRO A 244 -14.93 8.69 20.84
CA PRO A 244 -15.84 9.46 19.98
C PRO A 244 -15.17 10.60 19.21
N GLN A 245 -14.16 11.24 19.78
CA GLN A 245 -13.41 12.33 19.09
C GLN A 245 -12.58 11.79 17.92
N GLN A 246 -11.91 10.65 18.09
CA GLN A 246 -11.17 9.98 17.00
C GLN A 246 -12.12 9.55 15.88
N ALA A 247 -13.30 9.04 16.22
CA ALA A 247 -14.32 8.69 15.25
C ALA A 247 -14.85 9.90 14.48
N GLN A 248 -15.08 11.04 15.15
CA GLN A 248 -15.45 12.30 14.50
C GLN A 248 -14.36 12.82 13.57
N GLN A 249 -13.09 12.75 13.98
CA GLN A 249 -11.94 13.14 13.13
C GLN A 249 -11.84 12.24 11.89
N TRP A 250 -12.06 10.93 12.06
CA TRP A 250 -12.08 10.01 10.92
C TRP A 250 -13.16 10.39 9.90
N LEU A 251 -14.38 10.73 10.35
CA LEU A 251 -15.46 11.19 9.47
C LEU A 251 -15.10 12.47 8.72
N GLN A 252 -14.45 13.43 9.38
CA GLN A 252 -13.96 14.66 8.73
C GLN A 252 -12.90 14.36 7.67
N HIS A 253 -11.97 13.46 7.95
CA HIS A 253 -10.94 13.04 6.99
C HIS A 253 -11.55 12.30 5.80
N LEU A 254 -12.57 11.45 6.02
CA LEU A 254 -13.28 10.78 4.94
C LEU A 254 -13.96 11.80 4.00
N GLU A 255 -14.70 12.76 4.55
CA GLU A 255 -15.34 13.81 3.74
C GLU A 255 -14.31 14.62 2.95
N GLN A 256 -13.17 14.93 3.56
CA GLN A 256 -12.10 15.62 2.87
C GLN A 256 -11.53 14.77 1.73
N ALA A 257 -11.33 13.47 1.96
CA ALA A 257 -10.84 12.54 0.94
C ALA A 257 -11.82 12.44 -0.25
N LEU A 258 -13.13 12.32 0.00
CA LEU A 258 -14.16 12.31 -1.06
C LEU A 258 -14.13 13.60 -1.89
N ARG A 259 -14.04 14.78 -1.25
CA ARG A 259 -13.91 16.07 -1.93
C ARG A 259 -12.63 16.18 -2.75
N ASP A 260 -11.50 15.74 -2.19
CA ASP A 260 -10.21 15.78 -2.88
C ASP A 260 -10.18 14.84 -4.08
N GLN A 261 -10.71 13.63 -3.96
CA GLN A 261 -10.83 12.70 -5.07
C GLN A 261 -11.69 13.27 -6.20
N ALA A 262 -12.84 13.87 -5.87
CA ALA A 262 -13.70 14.52 -6.85
C ALA A 262 -13.00 15.68 -7.57
N ARG A 263 -12.25 16.50 -6.83
CA ARG A 263 -11.54 17.67 -7.37
C ARG A 263 -10.36 17.27 -8.26
N LEU A 264 -9.63 16.23 -7.88
CA LEU A 264 -8.49 15.70 -8.64
C LEU A 264 -8.95 14.87 -9.85
N GLY A 265 -10.18 14.37 -9.83
CA GLY A 265 -10.73 13.52 -10.88
C GLY A 265 -10.12 12.12 -10.91
N GLU A 266 -9.69 11.63 -9.74
CA GLU A 266 -9.09 10.31 -9.57
C GLU A 266 -10.15 9.21 -9.68
N ASP A 267 -10.19 8.57 -10.85
CA ASP A 267 -11.21 7.62 -11.28
C ASP A 267 -10.72 6.15 -11.37
N ASP A 268 -9.57 5.82 -10.77
CA ASP A 268 -9.12 4.44 -10.65
C ASP A 268 -10.19 3.57 -9.98
N SER A 269 -10.49 2.43 -10.58
CA SER A 269 -11.63 1.59 -10.18
C SER A 269 -11.49 1.01 -8.79
N ASP A 270 -10.28 0.65 -8.37
CA ASP A 270 -10.02 0.12 -7.03
C ASP A 270 -10.07 1.23 -5.98
N LEU A 271 -9.54 2.41 -6.27
CA LEU A 271 -9.67 3.58 -5.42
C LEU A 271 -11.15 3.95 -5.20
N VAL A 272 -11.96 4.01 -6.28
CA VAL A 272 -13.40 4.29 -6.20
C VAL A 272 -14.12 3.23 -5.38
N ARG A 273 -13.77 1.96 -5.52
CA ARG A 273 -14.32 0.87 -4.72
C ARG A 273 -13.99 1.04 -3.23
N VAL A 274 -12.74 1.33 -2.91
CA VAL A 274 -12.29 1.51 -1.51
C VAL A 274 -12.95 2.75 -0.88
N THR A 275 -13.03 3.88 -1.58
CA THR A 275 -13.70 5.09 -1.06
C THR A 275 -15.20 4.88 -0.88
N SER A 276 -15.85 4.13 -1.77
CA SER A 276 -17.26 3.76 -1.61
C SER A 276 -17.48 2.84 -0.40
N GLN A 277 -16.59 1.88 -0.16
CA GLN A 277 -16.61 1.03 1.03
C GLN A 277 -16.47 1.87 2.32
N LEU A 278 -15.51 2.81 2.35
CA LEU A 278 -15.30 3.73 3.46
C LEU A 278 -16.54 4.58 3.76
N ALA A 279 -17.22 5.09 2.70
CA ALA A 279 -18.40 5.93 2.83
C ALA A 279 -19.71 5.16 3.15
N THR A 280 -19.68 3.83 3.14
CA THR A 280 -20.85 2.98 3.39
C THR A 280 -20.61 2.03 4.57
N ALA A 281 -20.01 0.86 4.33
CA ALA A 281 -19.84 -0.17 5.35
C ALA A 281 -18.98 0.32 6.53
N ASP A 282 -17.78 0.87 6.24
CA ASP A 282 -16.86 1.31 7.29
C ASP A 282 -17.44 2.52 8.06
N ALA A 283 -18.11 3.44 7.36
CA ALA A 283 -18.76 4.58 8.01
C ALA A 283 -19.86 4.17 9.00
N THR A 284 -20.56 3.07 8.76
CA THR A 284 -21.65 2.62 9.64
C THR A 284 -21.14 2.35 11.05
N GLU A 285 -20.00 1.67 11.19
CA GLU A 285 -19.40 1.36 12.48
C GLU A 285 -18.80 2.61 13.14
N VAL A 286 -18.11 3.44 12.36
CA VAL A 286 -17.46 4.64 12.88
C VAL A 286 -18.48 5.71 13.31
N VAL A 287 -19.58 5.89 12.56
CA VAL A 287 -20.66 6.83 12.93
C VAL A 287 -21.32 6.42 14.24
N ALA A 288 -21.56 5.13 14.47
CA ALA A 288 -22.08 4.64 15.74
C ALA A 288 -21.14 4.98 16.91
N ARG A 289 -19.82 4.95 16.66
CA ARG A 289 -18.80 5.31 17.65
C ARG A 289 -18.67 6.81 17.88
N ALA A 290 -18.88 7.62 16.82
CA ALA A 290 -18.86 9.09 16.89
C ALA A 290 -20.06 9.68 17.63
N HIS A 291 -21.21 9.01 17.56
CA HIS A 291 -22.49 9.45 18.14
C HIS A 291 -23.13 8.31 18.95
N PRO A 292 -22.48 7.84 20.05
CA PRO A 292 -23.03 6.79 20.88
C PRO A 292 -24.36 7.30 21.49
N GLU A 293 -25.44 6.57 21.38
CA GLU A 293 -26.76 6.93 21.93
C GLU A 293 -27.60 7.94 21.13
N ASP A 294 -27.06 8.58 20.09
CA ASP A 294 -27.79 9.52 19.23
C ASP A 294 -28.07 8.91 17.84
N ARG A 295 -29.17 8.15 17.76
CA ARG A 295 -29.58 7.47 16.52
C ARG A 295 -29.95 8.43 15.39
N GLU A 296 -30.50 9.61 15.74
CA GLU A 296 -30.88 10.61 14.73
C GLU A 296 -29.62 11.23 14.09
N ALA A 297 -28.63 11.61 14.91
CA ALA A 297 -27.34 12.07 14.41
C ALA A 297 -26.62 11.00 13.59
N GLN A 298 -26.66 9.72 14.01
CA GLN A 298 -26.11 8.61 13.25
C GLN A 298 -26.75 8.51 11.87
N GLN A 299 -28.07 8.51 11.79
CA GLN A 299 -28.80 8.42 10.54
C GLN A 299 -28.51 9.60 9.62
N MET A 300 -28.61 10.84 10.13
CA MET A 300 -28.30 12.05 9.35
C MET A 300 -26.87 12.00 8.79
N ARG A 301 -25.91 11.53 9.56
CA ARG A 301 -24.51 11.46 9.14
C ARG A 301 -24.31 10.42 8.04
N LEU A 302 -24.89 9.25 8.15
CA LEU A 302 -24.85 8.21 7.11
C LEU A 302 -25.51 8.66 5.82
N GLU A 303 -26.67 9.34 5.90
CA GLU A 303 -27.34 9.91 4.72
C GLU A 303 -26.50 10.99 4.06
N GLN A 304 -25.79 11.83 4.82
CA GLN A 304 -24.88 12.83 4.29
C GLN A 304 -23.72 12.17 3.52
N LEU A 305 -23.03 11.20 4.12
CA LEU A 305 -21.92 10.47 3.49
C LEU A 305 -22.36 9.73 2.23
N SER A 306 -23.55 9.12 2.25
CA SER A 306 -24.13 8.48 1.07
C SER A 306 -24.36 9.49 -0.07
N ARG A 307 -24.88 10.68 0.22
CA ARG A 307 -25.06 11.75 -0.78
C ARG A 307 -23.72 12.21 -1.35
N GLU A 308 -22.71 12.40 -0.51
CA GLU A 308 -21.37 12.81 -0.94
C GLU A 308 -20.71 11.75 -1.83
N ASN A 309 -20.78 10.47 -1.44
CA ASN A 309 -20.28 9.35 -2.25
C ASN A 309 -20.98 9.24 -3.60
N ASN A 310 -22.31 9.39 -3.62
CA ASN A 310 -23.08 9.39 -4.87
C ASN A 310 -22.71 10.57 -5.78
N ALA A 311 -22.49 11.76 -5.20
CA ALA A 311 -22.05 12.93 -5.93
C ALA A 311 -20.64 12.74 -6.53
N LEU A 312 -19.72 12.15 -5.77
CA LEU A 312 -18.39 11.76 -6.26
C LEU A 312 -18.51 10.82 -7.46
N ASN A 313 -19.21 9.68 -7.30
CA ASN A 313 -19.36 8.68 -8.36
C ASN A 313 -19.98 9.26 -9.62
N PHE A 314 -20.98 10.13 -9.49
CA PHE A 314 -21.60 10.82 -10.62
C PHE A 314 -20.63 11.80 -11.30
N SER A 315 -19.82 12.52 -10.53
CA SER A 315 -18.81 13.45 -11.05
C SER A 315 -17.74 12.69 -11.86
N LEU A 316 -17.23 11.59 -11.33
CA LEU A 316 -16.24 10.76 -12.00
C LEU A 316 -16.80 10.13 -13.29
N LEU A 317 -18.02 9.60 -13.24
CA LEU A 317 -18.69 9.06 -14.43
C LEU A 317 -18.85 10.12 -15.53
N LYS A 318 -19.27 11.35 -15.18
CA LYS A 318 -19.34 12.46 -16.14
C LYS A 318 -17.99 12.77 -16.78
N ALA A 319 -16.92 12.76 -15.97
CA ALA A 319 -15.57 13.02 -16.47
C ALA A 319 -15.11 11.92 -17.44
N GLN A 320 -15.39 10.65 -17.13
CA GLN A 320 -15.12 9.51 -18.02
C GLN A 320 -15.87 9.61 -19.34
N VAL A 321 -17.17 9.90 -19.32
CA VAL A 321 -17.98 10.09 -20.52
C VAL A 321 -17.43 11.22 -21.38
N LYS A 322 -17.02 12.34 -20.76
CA LYS A 322 -16.41 13.46 -21.48
C LYS A 322 -15.06 13.08 -22.12
N LYS A 323 -14.22 12.32 -21.42
CA LYS A 323 -12.96 11.79 -21.97
C LYS A 323 -13.21 10.88 -23.19
N LEU A 324 -14.19 9.98 -23.11
CA LEU A 324 -14.58 9.09 -24.21
C LEU A 324 -15.11 9.89 -25.43
N GLN A 325 -15.95 10.89 -25.22
CA GLN A 325 -16.48 11.73 -26.31
C GLN A 325 -15.40 12.57 -26.98
N ALA A 326 -14.39 13.04 -26.24
CA ALA A 326 -13.27 13.81 -26.80
C ALA A 326 -12.31 12.91 -27.60
N GLY A 327 -12.25 11.61 -27.33
CA GLY A 327 -11.45 10.64 -28.08
C GLY A 327 -12.08 10.15 -29.39
N PHE A 328 -13.38 10.40 -29.63
CA PHE A 328 -14.03 10.11 -30.91
C PHE A 328 -13.94 11.34 -31.80
N PRO A 329 -13.26 11.30 -32.97
CA PRO A 329 -13.36 12.37 -33.95
C PRO A 329 -14.82 12.41 -34.39
N GLY A 330 -15.50 13.54 -34.12
CA GLY A 330 -16.87 13.78 -34.55
C GLY A 330 -16.99 13.55 -36.06
N PRO A 331 -18.17 13.14 -36.57
CA PRO A 331 -18.37 13.00 -38.00
C PRO A 331 -17.99 14.34 -38.64
N GLY A 332 -16.96 14.29 -39.51
CA GLY A 332 -16.48 15.47 -40.21
C GLY A 332 -17.65 16.20 -40.81
N ARG A 333 -17.78 17.49 -40.50
CA ARG A 333 -18.65 18.38 -41.23
C ARG A 333 -18.23 18.31 -42.69
N GLY A 334 -19.03 17.60 -43.49
CA GLY A 334 -18.85 17.49 -44.92
C GLY A 334 -18.69 18.88 -45.52
N ALA A 335 -17.63 19.07 -46.25
CA ALA A 335 -17.47 20.20 -47.12
C ALA A 335 -18.68 20.28 -48.07
N SER A 336 -19.44 21.33 -47.92
CA SER A 336 -20.51 21.70 -48.83
C SER A 336 -19.92 22.10 -50.18
N GLY A 337 -20.33 21.38 -51.22
CA GLY A 337 -20.71 21.96 -52.51
C GLY A 337 -19.58 22.29 -53.48
N GLU A 338 -19.42 21.45 -54.46
CA GLU A 338 -19.23 21.93 -55.83
C GLU A 338 -19.98 21.01 -56.81
N ALA A 339 -20.57 21.68 -57.79
CA ALA A 339 -21.65 21.20 -58.64
C ALA A 339 -21.19 20.39 -59.88
N LEU A 340 -22.05 19.47 -60.29
CA LEU A 340 -22.45 19.09 -61.64
C LEU A 340 -21.38 19.06 -62.78
N GLY A 341 -21.10 17.83 -63.23
CA GLY A 341 -20.68 17.58 -64.60
C GLY A 341 -21.18 16.20 -65.00
N ARG A 342 -22.20 16.14 -65.85
CA ARG A 342 -22.68 14.95 -66.57
C ARG A 342 -21.57 14.40 -67.46
N ASP A 343 -21.32 13.07 -67.48
CA ASP A 343 -21.40 12.37 -68.75
C ASP A 343 -21.57 10.84 -68.55
N THR A 344 -22.49 10.38 -69.34
CA THR A 344 -22.88 8.96 -69.55
C THR A 344 -21.86 8.26 -70.39
N THR A 345 -21.52 6.99 -70.02
CA THR A 345 -21.56 5.89 -71.03
C THR A 345 -21.35 4.53 -70.37
N HIS A 346 -22.13 3.58 -70.85
CA HIS A 346 -22.21 2.17 -70.62
C HIS A 346 -20.87 1.39 -70.62
N SER A 347 -20.75 0.36 -69.82
CA SER A 347 -20.58 -0.98 -70.33
C SER A 347 -20.74 -2.07 -69.24
N THR A 348 -21.50 -3.06 -69.59
CA THR A 348 -21.87 -4.32 -68.93
C THR A 348 -20.74 -5.36 -68.99
N GLN A 349 -20.94 -6.41 -68.19
CA GLN A 349 -20.37 -7.77 -68.15
C GLN A 349 -19.24 -7.97 -67.12
N GLY A 350 -19.20 -8.99 -66.31
CA GLY A 350 -19.90 -10.27 -66.35
C GLY A 350 -19.58 -11.09 -65.09
N VAL A 351 -20.44 -11.96 -64.85
CA VAL A 351 -20.57 -13.01 -63.82
C VAL A 351 -19.36 -13.93 -63.76
N SER A 352 -18.90 -14.34 -62.56
CA SER A 352 -18.64 -15.74 -62.31
C SER A 352 -18.59 -16.13 -60.84
N ARG A 353 -19.41 -17.08 -60.49
CA ARG A 353 -19.46 -17.91 -59.29
C ARG A 353 -18.33 -18.94 -59.28
N ARG A 354 -17.85 -19.34 -58.10
CA ARG A 354 -17.59 -20.71 -57.60
C ARG A 354 -17.10 -20.58 -56.15
N GLN A 355 -17.85 -21.04 -55.18
CA GLN A 355 -18.04 -22.38 -54.61
C GLN A 355 -16.71 -23.05 -54.15
N GLY A 356 -16.56 -23.24 -52.84
CA GLY A 356 -16.64 -24.57 -52.23
C GLY A 356 -15.33 -24.98 -51.56
N GLY A 357 -15.43 -25.46 -50.33
CA GLY A 357 -14.39 -26.31 -49.75
C GLY A 357 -14.32 -26.22 -48.21
N ALA A 358 -15.11 -27.05 -47.58
CA ALA A 358 -15.04 -27.42 -46.17
C ALA A 358 -13.95 -28.50 -45.94
N PHE A 359 -13.67 -28.72 -44.67
CA PHE A 359 -13.02 -29.87 -43.99
C PHE A 359 -11.85 -29.41 -43.12
N SER A 360 -11.70 -29.72 -41.90
CA SER A 360 -12.13 -30.71 -40.92
C SER A 360 -11.00 -30.85 -39.89
N ARG A 361 -11.33 -30.77 -38.62
CA ARG A 361 -10.83 -31.52 -37.45
C ARG A 361 -9.43 -32.15 -37.48
N ASP A 362 -8.68 -31.97 -36.41
CA ASP A 362 -8.34 -32.90 -35.32
C ASP A 362 -6.97 -32.63 -34.73
N GLY A 363 -6.86 -32.80 -33.42
CA GLY A 363 -5.67 -33.31 -32.76
C GLY A 363 -5.07 -32.48 -31.66
N GLY A 364 -5.50 -32.63 -30.42
CA GLY A 364 -4.57 -32.51 -29.28
C GLY A 364 -3.75 -33.80 -29.18
N PRO A 365 -2.71 -33.84 -28.37
CA PRO A 365 -2.80 -34.26 -26.97
C PRO A 365 -1.85 -33.48 -26.05
N GLU A 366 -2.22 -33.30 -24.81
CA GLU A 366 -1.80 -33.89 -23.51
C GLU A 366 -0.29 -34.09 -23.24
N LEU A 367 0.08 -33.58 -22.05
CA LEU A 367 1.01 -34.11 -21.01
C LEU A 367 2.53 -34.06 -21.25
N SER A 368 3.19 -33.26 -20.48
CA SER A 368 3.99 -33.60 -19.27
C SER A 368 4.51 -32.35 -18.60
#